data_894979efb138fa2aea0489ac7892f620
#
_entry.id   894979efb138fa2aea0489ac7892f620
#
_cell.length_a   1.000
_cell.length_b   1.000
_cell.length_c   1.000
_cell.angle_alpha   90.00
_cell.angle_beta   90.00
_cell.angle_gamma   90.00
#
_symmetry.space_group_name_H-M   'P 1'
#
loop_
_entity.id
_entity.type
_entity.pdbx_description
1 polymer ?
#
loop_
_entity_poly.entity_id
_entity_poly.type
_entity_poly.pdbx_seq_one_letter_code
_entity_poly.pdbx_strand_id
1 'polypeptide(L)'
;PFAHLYPMTLAESASTFAEMILTEGQLSNPDLNDAQKLAILDTETSNGAVFLTDLPVRFQFEKAFHEERAQGEVEVSRLKQLMAETQRGLFGETLEEGGEDPFFWASKLHFYITGVTFYNFPYTFGFLLSRGLFARFKEEGAAFLPRYEDFLRRTGQDMAEGVARDSIGVDLTTPDFWKGAIDTLLEPVAQLEELIDRNPGGEV
;
A
#
# COMPACT_ATOMS: atom_id res chain seq x y z
N PRO A 1 15.16 -22.40 9.71
CA PRO A 1 14.44 -22.23 10.98
C PRO A 1 14.97 -21.07 11.85
N PHE A 2 15.96 -20.30 11.39
CA PHE A 2 16.59 -19.23 12.18
C PHE A 2 16.23 -17.80 11.73
N ALA A 3 15.60 -17.63 10.55
CA ALA A 3 15.18 -16.34 10.03
C ALA A 3 13.67 -16.08 10.29
N HIS A 4 13.26 -16.15 11.57
CA HIS A 4 11.89 -15.84 11.97
C HIS A 4 11.65 -14.33 12.17
N LEU A 5 12.74 -13.56 12.27
CA LEU A 5 12.68 -12.10 12.36
C LEU A 5 13.09 -11.52 11.02
N TYR A 6 12.23 -10.72 10.44
CA TYR A 6 12.46 -10.06 9.17
C TYR A 6 12.12 -8.55 9.30
N PRO A 7 12.69 -7.71 8.45
CA PRO A 7 12.34 -6.30 8.46
C PRO A 7 10.83 -6.11 8.25
N MET A 8 10.21 -5.25 9.05
CA MET A 8 8.76 -4.98 8.92
C MET A 8 8.36 -4.49 7.52
N THR A 9 9.29 -3.89 6.79
CA THR A 9 9.12 -3.48 5.39
C THR A 9 8.83 -4.64 4.43
N LEU A 10 9.24 -5.87 4.77
CA LEU A 10 9.02 -7.06 3.95
C LEU A 10 7.82 -7.90 4.42
N ALA A 11 7.16 -7.50 5.52
CA ALA A 11 6.08 -8.28 6.13
C ALA A 11 4.88 -8.49 5.20
N GLU A 12 4.48 -7.45 4.47
CA GLU A 12 3.25 -7.44 3.68
C GLU A 12 3.49 -7.75 2.18
N SER A 13 4.74 -7.94 1.74
CA SER A 13 5.07 -8.07 0.32
C SER A 13 4.55 -9.37 -0.33
N ALA A 14 4.48 -10.47 0.42
CA ALA A 14 4.01 -11.75 -0.12
C ALA A 14 2.47 -11.79 -0.22
N SER A 15 1.76 -11.27 0.79
CA SER A 15 0.30 -11.25 0.83
C SER A 15 -0.25 -10.38 -0.29
N THR A 16 0.22 -9.16 -0.42
CA THR A 16 -0.24 -8.23 -1.46
C THR A 16 0.14 -8.69 -2.87
N PHE A 17 1.27 -9.38 -3.07
CA PHE A 17 1.60 -9.99 -4.35
C PHE A 17 0.62 -11.11 -4.73
N ALA A 18 0.23 -11.96 -3.78
CA ALA A 18 -0.73 -13.04 -4.00
C ALA A 18 -2.14 -12.48 -4.33
N GLU A 19 -2.55 -11.41 -3.67
CA GLU A 19 -3.81 -10.71 -3.95
C GLU A 19 -3.85 -10.19 -5.39
N MET A 20 -2.77 -9.60 -5.90
CA MET A 20 -2.70 -9.14 -7.29
C MET A 20 -2.80 -10.27 -8.31
N ILE A 21 -2.16 -11.42 -8.05
CA ILE A 21 -2.32 -12.61 -8.92
C ILE A 21 -3.78 -13.06 -8.95
N LEU A 22 -4.44 -13.07 -7.80
CA LEU A 22 -5.85 -13.44 -7.69
C LEU A 22 -6.74 -12.47 -8.48
N THR A 23 -6.57 -11.17 -8.28
CA THR A 23 -7.33 -10.12 -8.96
C THR A 23 -7.16 -10.21 -10.49
N GLU A 24 -5.93 -10.34 -10.98
CA GLU A 24 -5.64 -10.53 -12.41
C GLU A 24 -6.32 -11.80 -12.97
N GLY A 25 -6.23 -12.90 -12.21
CA GLY A 25 -6.89 -14.16 -12.59
C GLY A 25 -8.41 -14.04 -12.64
N GLN A 26 -9.02 -13.31 -11.71
CA GLN A 26 -10.45 -13.04 -11.71
C GLN A 26 -10.86 -12.15 -12.91
N LEU A 27 -10.17 -11.04 -13.13
CA LEU A 27 -10.46 -10.13 -14.25
C LEU A 27 -10.31 -10.79 -15.61
N SER A 28 -9.41 -11.77 -15.73
CA SER A 28 -9.19 -12.56 -16.94
C SER A 28 -10.23 -13.66 -17.15
N ASN A 29 -11.13 -13.90 -16.20
CA ASN A 29 -12.15 -14.93 -16.33
C ASN A 29 -13.26 -14.50 -17.32
N PRO A 30 -13.46 -15.22 -18.45
CA PRO A 30 -14.46 -14.87 -19.45
C PRO A 30 -15.91 -15.04 -18.96
N ASP A 31 -16.11 -15.80 -17.88
CA ASP A 31 -17.44 -16.04 -17.32
C ASP A 31 -17.97 -14.87 -16.46
N LEU A 32 -17.11 -13.90 -16.10
CA LEU A 32 -17.51 -12.74 -15.35
C LEU A 32 -18.18 -11.68 -16.24
N ASN A 33 -19.33 -11.20 -15.80
CA ASN A 33 -20.01 -10.07 -16.43
C ASN A 33 -19.40 -8.72 -16.00
N ASP A 34 -19.80 -7.63 -16.67
CA ASP A 34 -19.25 -6.29 -16.42
C ASP A 34 -19.48 -5.81 -14.98
N ALA A 35 -20.65 -6.10 -14.38
CA ALA A 35 -20.94 -5.72 -12.99
C ALA A 35 -19.99 -6.41 -11.99
N GLN A 36 -19.68 -7.68 -12.22
CA GLN A 36 -18.73 -8.41 -11.38
C GLN A 36 -17.30 -7.89 -11.54
N LYS A 37 -16.88 -7.58 -12.77
CA LYS A 37 -15.56 -6.97 -13.03
C LYS A 37 -15.45 -5.58 -12.42
N LEU A 38 -16.53 -4.78 -12.51
CA LEU A 38 -16.62 -3.46 -11.91
C LEU A 38 -16.41 -3.53 -10.39
N ALA A 39 -17.09 -4.46 -9.70
CA ALA A 39 -16.94 -4.65 -8.27
C ALA A 39 -15.49 -5.06 -7.86
N ILE A 40 -14.82 -5.87 -8.68
CA ILE A 40 -13.42 -6.25 -8.45
C ILE A 40 -12.50 -5.03 -8.63
N LEU A 41 -12.66 -4.27 -9.71
CA LEU A 41 -11.86 -3.08 -9.99
C LEU A 41 -12.10 -1.95 -8.98
N ASP A 42 -13.34 -1.76 -8.54
CA ASP A 42 -13.68 -0.82 -7.47
C ASP A 42 -12.96 -1.18 -6.17
N THR A 43 -12.95 -2.45 -5.80
CA THR A 43 -12.21 -2.95 -4.63
C THR A 43 -10.71 -2.73 -4.79
N GLU A 44 -10.13 -3.04 -5.94
CA GLU A 44 -8.70 -2.88 -6.23
C GLU A 44 -8.27 -1.42 -6.17
N THR A 45 -9.04 -0.51 -6.80
CA THR A 45 -8.75 0.93 -6.81
C THR A 45 -8.95 1.57 -5.45
N SER A 46 -10.00 1.17 -4.72
CA SER A 46 -10.24 1.61 -3.34
C SER A 46 -9.13 1.18 -2.39
N ASN A 47 -8.65 -0.06 -2.49
CA ASN A 47 -7.48 -0.53 -1.74
C ASN A 47 -6.24 0.30 -2.09
N GLY A 48 -5.99 0.56 -3.38
CA GLY A 48 -4.91 1.44 -3.83
C GLY A 48 -4.96 2.82 -3.17
N ALA A 49 -6.15 3.42 -3.10
CA ALA A 49 -6.36 4.70 -2.43
C ALA A 49 -6.02 4.62 -0.93
N VAL A 50 -6.44 3.57 -0.22
CA VAL A 50 -6.09 3.36 1.20
C VAL A 50 -4.58 3.28 1.39
N PHE A 51 -3.88 2.49 0.58
CA PHE A 51 -2.43 2.31 0.69
C PHE A 51 -1.64 3.58 0.37
N LEU A 52 -2.14 4.44 -0.53
CA LEU A 52 -1.43 5.63 -0.98
C LEU A 52 -1.87 6.94 -0.29
N THR A 53 -2.98 6.94 0.44
CA THR A 53 -3.47 8.14 1.14
C THR A 53 -3.66 7.91 2.63
N ASP A 54 -4.52 6.96 3.04
CA ASP A 54 -4.84 6.73 4.45
C ASP A 54 -3.64 6.28 5.29
N LEU A 55 -2.86 5.32 4.80
CA LEU A 55 -1.67 4.84 5.51
C LEU A 55 -0.54 5.89 5.58
N PRO A 56 -0.24 6.67 4.54
CA PRO A 56 0.65 7.82 4.66
C PRO A 56 0.16 8.88 5.66
N VAL A 57 -1.14 9.14 5.78
CA VAL A 57 -1.70 10.00 6.85
C VAL A 57 -1.30 9.48 8.22
N ARG A 58 -1.51 8.18 8.46
CA ARG A 58 -1.14 7.56 9.74
C ARG A 58 0.35 7.67 10.02
N PHE A 59 1.20 7.41 9.04
CA PHE A 59 2.65 7.51 9.18
C PHE A 59 3.09 8.95 9.48
N GLN A 60 2.59 9.93 8.75
CA GLN A 60 2.95 11.34 8.97
C GLN A 60 2.47 11.84 10.34
N PHE A 61 1.26 11.47 10.74
CA PHE A 61 0.76 11.76 12.08
C PHE A 61 1.64 11.12 13.17
N GLU A 62 1.96 9.84 13.04
CA GLU A 62 2.78 9.12 14.02
C GLU A 62 4.18 9.75 14.14
N LYS A 63 4.78 10.12 13.01
CA LYS A 63 6.08 10.81 12.95
C LYS A 63 6.00 12.16 13.68
N ALA A 64 5.04 13.01 13.33
CA ALA A 64 4.86 14.32 13.96
C ALA A 64 4.59 14.20 15.46
N PHE A 65 3.75 13.24 15.87
CA PHE A 65 3.49 12.94 17.26
C PHE A 65 4.78 12.57 18.02
N HIS A 66 5.59 11.67 17.50
CA HIS A 66 6.85 11.26 18.16
C HIS A 66 7.86 12.39 18.25
N GLU A 67 7.96 13.25 17.23
CA GLU A 67 8.83 14.43 17.22
C GLU A 67 8.42 15.43 18.32
N GLU A 68 7.13 15.73 18.45
CA GLU A 68 6.63 16.63 19.51
C GLU A 68 6.72 15.95 20.90
N ARG A 69 6.36 14.67 21.00
CA ARG A 69 6.41 13.93 22.27
C ARG A 69 7.83 13.83 22.85
N ALA A 70 8.86 13.85 22.02
CA ALA A 70 10.24 13.90 22.46
C ALA A 70 10.59 15.19 23.23
N GLN A 71 9.81 16.25 23.05
CA GLN A 71 9.99 17.53 23.76
C GLN A 71 9.13 17.65 25.03
N GLY A 72 8.15 16.76 25.21
CA GLY A 72 7.26 16.79 26.37
C GLY A 72 5.93 16.08 26.13
N GLU A 73 4.98 16.27 27.03
CA GLU A 73 3.62 15.76 26.89
C GLU A 73 2.88 16.50 25.77
N VAL A 74 2.13 15.77 24.96
CA VAL A 74 1.31 16.33 23.87
C VAL A 74 -0.15 16.27 24.29
N GLU A 75 -0.77 17.44 24.41
CA GLU A 75 -2.18 17.60 24.76
C GLU A 75 -3.10 16.99 23.71
N VAL A 76 -4.27 16.48 24.13
CA VAL A 76 -5.28 15.91 23.21
C VAL A 76 -5.72 16.91 22.14
N SER A 77 -5.80 18.20 22.49
CA SER A 77 -6.08 19.29 21.53
C SER A 77 -5.04 19.34 20.40
N ARG A 78 -3.76 19.15 20.74
CA ARG A 78 -2.67 19.13 19.74
C ARG A 78 -2.70 17.85 18.90
N LEU A 79 -3.01 16.69 19.50
CA LEU A 79 -3.20 15.43 18.73
C LEU A 79 -4.30 15.57 17.68
N LYS A 80 -5.43 16.18 18.05
CA LYS A 80 -6.53 16.47 17.10
C LYS A 80 -6.09 17.39 15.97
N GLN A 81 -5.33 18.41 16.29
CA GLN A 81 -4.81 19.37 15.31
C GLN A 81 -3.82 18.69 14.37
N LEU A 82 -2.85 17.89 14.89
CA LEU A 82 -1.88 17.15 14.08
C LEU A 82 -2.58 16.22 13.09
N MET A 83 -3.61 15.48 13.55
CA MET A 83 -4.35 14.57 12.69
C MET A 83 -5.08 15.32 11.57
N ALA A 84 -5.77 16.40 11.89
CA ALA A 84 -6.46 17.21 10.89
C ALA A 84 -5.49 17.86 9.88
N GLU A 85 -4.35 18.39 10.35
CA GLU A 85 -3.30 18.96 9.49
C GLU A 85 -2.75 17.91 8.52
N THR A 86 -2.50 16.69 9.02
CA THR A 86 -1.95 15.60 8.20
C THR A 86 -2.96 15.13 7.15
N GLN A 87 -4.23 14.98 7.53
CA GLN A 87 -5.30 14.62 6.57
C GLN A 87 -5.42 15.67 5.46
N ARG A 88 -5.50 16.96 5.79
CA ARG A 88 -5.54 18.02 4.79
C ARG A 88 -4.34 18.00 3.86
N GLY A 89 -3.15 17.79 4.40
CA GLY A 89 -1.91 17.77 3.62
C GLY A 89 -1.84 16.64 2.59
N LEU A 90 -2.45 15.48 2.89
CA LEU A 90 -2.38 14.29 2.05
C LEU A 90 -3.62 14.07 1.17
N PHE A 91 -4.81 14.35 1.69
CA PHE A 91 -6.04 14.25 0.89
C PHE A 91 -6.25 15.47 -0.03
N GLY A 92 -5.67 16.63 0.32
CA GLY A 92 -5.76 17.83 -0.50
C GLY A 92 -7.20 18.25 -0.79
N GLU A 93 -7.49 18.54 -2.06
CA GLU A 93 -8.80 18.98 -2.54
C GLU A 93 -9.87 17.87 -2.55
N THR A 94 -9.50 16.60 -2.32
CA THR A 94 -10.46 15.51 -2.24
C THR A 94 -11.22 15.47 -0.92
N LEU A 95 -10.73 16.22 0.09
CA LEU A 95 -11.39 16.35 1.39
C LEU A 95 -12.21 17.65 1.43
N GLU A 96 -13.51 17.53 1.72
CA GLU A 96 -14.37 18.69 1.93
C GLU A 96 -13.89 19.54 3.11
N GLU A 97 -14.22 20.83 3.11
CA GLU A 97 -13.91 21.74 4.24
C GLU A 97 -14.56 21.23 5.52
N GLY A 98 -13.74 20.96 6.55
CA GLY A 98 -14.20 20.39 7.83
C GLY A 98 -14.50 18.90 7.77
N GLY A 99 -14.13 18.20 6.70
CA GLY A 99 -14.29 16.74 6.55
C GLY A 99 -13.22 15.90 7.25
N GLU A 100 -12.28 16.53 7.96
CA GLU A 100 -11.25 15.83 8.73
C GLU A 100 -11.87 15.11 9.93
N ASP A 101 -11.39 13.89 10.21
CA ASP A 101 -11.65 13.21 11.50
C ASP A 101 -10.47 13.45 12.47
N PRO A 102 -10.58 14.43 13.37
CA PRO A 102 -9.51 14.73 14.32
C PRO A 102 -9.29 13.63 15.37
N PHE A 103 -10.17 12.63 15.47
CA PHE A 103 -10.03 11.48 16.34
C PHE A 103 -9.65 10.19 15.60
N PHE A 104 -9.37 10.24 14.33
CA PHE A 104 -9.01 9.09 13.52
C PHE A 104 -7.93 8.20 14.19
N TRP A 105 -6.91 8.82 14.79
CA TRP A 105 -5.87 8.11 15.55
C TRP A 105 -6.43 7.28 16.71
N ALA A 106 -7.52 7.69 17.36
CA ALA A 106 -8.08 7.00 18.52
C ALA A 106 -8.67 5.63 18.19
N SER A 107 -9.08 5.42 16.94
CA SER A 107 -9.68 4.16 16.46
C SER A 107 -8.67 3.18 15.83
N LYS A 108 -7.40 3.58 15.65
CA LYS A 108 -6.41 2.77 14.93
C LYS A 108 -5.49 2.03 15.89
N LEU A 109 -5.69 0.70 15.98
CA LEU A 109 -4.92 -0.19 16.86
C LEU A 109 -3.40 -0.01 16.72
N HIS A 110 -2.92 0.26 15.52
CA HIS A 110 -1.49 0.36 15.19
C HIS A 110 -0.73 1.42 16.00
N PHE A 111 -1.42 2.46 16.50
CA PHE A 111 -0.80 3.46 17.39
C PHE A 111 -0.65 2.99 18.83
N TYR A 112 -1.23 1.84 19.21
CA TYR A 112 -1.29 1.34 20.58
C TYR A 112 -0.56 0.01 20.76
N ILE A 113 0.12 -0.51 19.74
CA ILE A 113 0.85 -1.77 19.85
C ILE A 113 2.16 -1.52 20.60
N THR A 114 2.21 -1.98 21.85
CA THR A 114 3.42 -1.85 22.68
C THR A 114 4.58 -2.66 22.10
N GLY A 115 5.73 -2.00 21.92
CA GLY A 115 6.94 -2.64 21.40
C GLY A 115 7.07 -2.69 19.88
N VAL A 116 6.04 -2.24 19.16
CA VAL A 116 6.09 -2.09 17.70
C VAL A 116 5.55 -0.71 17.33
N THR A 117 6.45 0.22 17.03
CA THR A 117 6.12 1.58 16.58
C THR A 117 6.22 1.66 15.06
N PHE A 118 5.53 2.62 14.46
CA PHE A 118 5.54 2.87 13.03
C PHE A 118 5.04 1.71 12.15
N TYR A 119 4.18 0.82 12.69
CA TYR A 119 3.61 -0.27 11.91
C TYR A 119 2.41 0.19 11.06
N ASN A 120 2.57 1.32 10.37
CA ASN A 120 1.65 1.84 9.35
C ASN A 120 2.35 1.92 7.99
N PHE A 121 3.57 2.48 7.89
CA PHE A 121 4.29 2.58 6.62
C PHE A 121 4.62 1.23 5.98
N PRO A 122 4.82 0.10 6.71
CA PRO A 122 5.11 -1.19 6.09
C PRO A 122 4.03 -1.65 5.10
N TYR A 123 2.79 -1.28 5.33
CA TYR A 123 1.69 -1.59 4.42
C TYR A 123 1.84 -0.90 3.07
N THR A 124 2.09 0.42 3.05
CA THR A 124 2.36 1.16 1.80
C THR A 124 3.62 0.66 1.12
N PHE A 125 4.68 0.42 1.90
CA PHE A 125 5.94 -0.09 1.38
C PHE A 125 5.75 -1.47 0.73
N GLY A 126 5.13 -2.42 1.43
CA GLY A 126 4.85 -3.77 0.94
C GLY A 126 3.94 -3.77 -0.28
N PHE A 127 2.90 -2.95 -0.27
CA PHE A 127 2.00 -2.77 -1.39
C PHE A 127 2.74 -2.32 -2.65
N LEU A 128 3.51 -1.24 -2.58
CA LEU A 128 4.28 -0.73 -3.72
C LEU A 128 5.38 -1.69 -4.16
N LEU A 129 6.08 -2.34 -3.21
CA LEU A 129 7.06 -3.36 -3.52
C LEU A 129 6.43 -4.50 -4.32
N SER A 130 5.29 -5.01 -3.87
CA SER A 130 4.56 -6.09 -4.55
C SER A 130 4.08 -5.69 -5.94
N ARG A 131 3.61 -4.46 -6.12
CA ARG A 131 3.22 -3.95 -7.44
C ARG A 131 4.40 -3.90 -8.40
N GLY A 132 5.55 -3.41 -7.96
CA GLY A 132 6.76 -3.42 -8.78
C GLY A 132 7.25 -4.83 -9.11
N LEU A 133 7.13 -5.77 -8.16
CA LEU A 133 7.42 -7.20 -8.41
C LEU A 133 6.43 -7.82 -9.39
N PHE A 134 5.16 -7.49 -9.26
CA PHE A 134 4.11 -7.99 -10.14
C PHE A 134 4.26 -7.46 -11.57
N ALA A 135 4.62 -6.20 -11.74
CA ALA A 135 4.97 -5.65 -13.05
C ALA A 135 6.09 -6.47 -13.73
N ARG A 136 7.13 -6.80 -12.99
CA ARG A 136 8.20 -7.69 -13.47
C ARG A 136 7.70 -9.09 -13.83
N PHE A 137 6.82 -9.64 -13.02
CA PHE A 137 6.20 -10.93 -13.33
C PHE A 137 5.37 -10.88 -14.61
N LYS A 138 4.62 -9.80 -14.86
CA LYS A 138 3.88 -9.61 -16.12
C LYS A 138 4.82 -9.51 -17.35
N GLU A 139 5.97 -8.86 -17.21
CA GLU A 139 6.97 -8.72 -18.28
C GLU A 139 7.72 -10.01 -18.59
N GLU A 140 8.15 -10.75 -17.56
CA GLU A 140 9.07 -11.88 -17.66
C GLU A 140 8.37 -13.25 -17.61
N GLY A 141 7.12 -13.27 -17.14
CA GLY A 141 6.33 -14.48 -16.98
C GLY A 141 6.97 -15.47 -15.99
N ALA A 142 6.89 -16.76 -16.32
CA ALA A 142 7.40 -17.83 -15.46
C ALA A 142 8.91 -17.75 -15.18
N ALA A 143 9.69 -17.05 -16.03
CA ALA A 143 11.12 -16.85 -15.82
C ALA A 143 11.45 -15.98 -14.58
N PHE A 144 10.50 -15.17 -14.12
CA PHE A 144 10.63 -14.37 -12.90
C PHE A 144 10.51 -15.21 -11.62
N LEU A 145 9.72 -16.29 -11.62
CA LEU A 145 9.37 -17.04 -10.41
C LEU A 145 10.58 -17.52 -9.59
N PRO A 146 11.67 -18.06 -10.17
CA PRO A 146 12.83 -18.47 -9.36
C PRO A 146 13.47 -17.31 -8.60
N ARG A 147 13.46 -16.09 -9.15
CA ARG A 147 13.99 -14.89 -8.50
C ARG A 147 13.05 -14.41 -7.39
N TYR A 148 11.76 -14.47 -7.61
CA TYR A 148 10.75 -14.17 -6.58
C TYR A 148 10.83 -15.17 -5.41
N GLU A 149 11.00 -16.47 -5.68
CA GLU A 149 11.23 -17.45 -4.63
C GLU A 149 12.53 -17.21 -3.86
N ASP A 150 13.61 -16.77 -4.52
CA ASP A 150 14.87 -16.40 -3.87
C ASP A 150 14.69 -15.15 -3.00
N PHE A 151 13.92 -14.16 -3.48
CA PHE A 151 13.51 -13.01 -2.68
C PHE A 151 12.82 -13.43 -1.38
N LEU A 152 11.83 -14.32 -1.46
CA LEU A 152 11.11 -14.82 -0.28
C LEU A 152 12.03 -15.60 0.67
N ARG A 153 12.95 -16.43 0.14
CA ARG A 153 13.92 -17.18 0.96
C ARG A 153 14.92 -16.28 1.69
N ARG A 154 15.25 -15.13 1.10
CA ARG A 154 16.19 -14.15 1.68
C ARG A 154 15.52 -13.20 2.67
N THR A 155 14.20 -13.13 2.68
CA THR A 155 13.45 -12.36 3.68
C THR A 155 13.88 -12.79 5.09
N GLY A 156 14.37 -11.83 5.90
CA GLY A 156 14.95 -12.09 7.21
C GLY A 156 16.44 -12.42 7.25
N GLN A 157 17.13 -12.41 6.12
CA GLN A 157 18.59 -12.59 6.04
C GLN A 157 19.36 -11.27 5.91
N ASP A 158 18.71 -10.24 5.38
CA ASP A 158 19.28 -8.91 5.17
C ASP A 158 18.16 -7.85 5.23
N MET A 159 18.55 -6.58 5.10
CA MET A 159 17.63 -5.46 4.93
C MET A 159 16.94 -5.54 3.58
N ALA A 160 15.78 -4.88 3.45
CA ALA A 160 14.94 -4.95 2.25
C ALA A 160 15.71 -4.61 0.96
N GLU A 161 16.57 -3.58 1.01
CA GLU A 161 17.39 -3.13 -0.12
C GLU A 161 18.38 -4.21 -0.58
N GLY A 162 19.04 -4.90 0.38
CA GLY A 162 19.95 -6.00 0.10
C GLY A 162 19.21 -7.18 -0.51
N VAL A 163 18.08 -7.59 0.09
CA VAL A 163 17.26 -8.69 -0.42
C VAL A 163 16.79 -8.39 -1.85
N ALA A 164 16.24 -7.20 -2.11
CA ALA A 164 15.73 -6.83 -3.43
C ALA A 164 16.84 -6.78 -4.50
N ARG A 165 17.98 -6.17 -4.17
CA ARG A 165 19.11 -6.08 -5.09
C ARG A 165 19.66 -7.46 -5.47
N ASP A 166 19.88 -8.32 -4.48
CA ASP A 166 20.58 -9.58 -4.67
C ASP A 166 19.71 -10.69 -5.28
N SER A 167 18.37 -10.64 -5.08
CA SER A 167 17.45 -11.65 -5.61
C SER A 167 16.79 -11.24 -6.93
N ILE A 168 16.33 -9.99 -7.02
CA ILE A 168 15.52 -9.51 -8.16
C ILE A 168 16.20 -8.40 -8.97
N GLY A 169 17.38 -7.92 -8.54
CA GLY A 169 18.16 -6.90 -9.25
C GLY A 169 17.54 -5.51 -9.22
N VAL A 170 16.83 -5.17 -8.13
CA VAL A 170 16.14 -3.89 -7.96
C VAL A 170 16.83 -3.04 -6.90
N ASP A 171 17.03 -1.76 -7.20
CA ASP A 171 17.51 -0.77 -6.23
C ASP A 171 16.32 -0.02 -5.61
N LEU A 172 16.00 -0.36 -4.36
CA LEU A 172 14.93 0.28 -3.59
C LEU A 172 15.30 1.66 -3.05
N THR A 173 16.56 2.10 -3.20
CA THR A 173 17.02 3.41 -2.72
C THR A 173 16.76 4.53 -3.72
N THR A 174 16.37 4.19 -4.94
CA THR A 174 16.06 5.14 -6.02
C THR A 174 14.55 5.29 -6.23
N PRO A 175 14.08 6.45 -6.69
CA PRO A 175 12.64 6.67 -6.92
C PRO A 175 12.07 5.92 -8.13
N ASP A 176 12.89 5.42 -9.04
CA ASP A 176 12.43 4.89 -10.33
C ASP A 176 11.59 3.62 -10.18
N PHE A 177 12.02 2.71 -9.29
CA PHE A 177 11.25 1.51 -9.00
C PHE A 177 9.86 1.86 -8.42
N TRP A 178 9.82 2.79 -7.47
CA TRP A 178 8.58 3.20 -6.81
C TRP A 178 7.62 3.93 -7.74
N LYS A 179 8.14 4.78 -8.64
CA LYS A 179 7.33 5.43 -9.67
C LYS A 179 6.71 4.38 -10.59
N GLY A 180 7.51 3.43 -11.09
CA GLY A 180 6.99 2.33 -11.90
C GLY A 180 5.92 1.51 -11.18
N ALA A 181 6.07 1.26 -9.88
CA ALA A 181 5.06 0.59 -9.08
C ALA A 181 3.76 1.40 -8.97
N ILE A 182 3.84 2.71 -8.77
CA ILE A 182 2.67 3.61 -8.74
C ILE A 182 1.98 3.64 -10.11
N ASP A 183 2.73 3.71 -11.20
CA ASP A 183 2.19 3.75 -12.56
C ASP A 183 1.34 2.50 -12.88
N THR A 184 1.61 1.36 -12.25
CA THR A 184 0.78 0.15 -12.41
C THR A 184 -0.65 0.30 -11.89
N LEU A 185 -0.94 1.32 -11.08
CA LEU A 185 -2.30 1.62 -10.59
C LEU A 185 -3.17 2.31 -11.64
N LEU A 186 -2.57 2.90 -12.65
CA LEU A 186 -3.31 3.59 -13.71
C LEU A 186 -4.12 2.63 -14.58
N GLU A 187 -3.65 1.39 -14.76
CA GLU A 187 -4.34 0.38 -15.56
C GLU A 187 -5.71 -0.02 -14.96
N PRO A 188 -5.82 -0.44 -13.68
CA PRO A 188 -7.12 -0.74 -13.07
C PRO A 188 -8.06 0.47 -13.02
N VAL A 189 -7.55 1.69 -12.82
CA VAL A 189 -8.36 2.92 -12.86
C VAL A 189 -8.96 3.12 -14.25
N ALA A 190 -8.14 3.03 -15.30
CA ALA A 190 -8.63 3.18 -16.68
C ALA A 190 -9.66 2.10 -17.05
N GLN A 191 -9.46 0.86 -16.62
CA GLN A 191 -10.41 -0.23 -16.83
C GLN A 191 -11.74 0.02 -16.08
N LEU A 192 -11.67 0.54 -14.85
CA LEU A 192 -12.85 0.91 -14.07
C LEU A 192 -13.66 2.01 -14.77
N GLU A 193 -12.99 3.09 -15.21
CA GLU A 193 -13.61 4.19 -15.95
C GLU A 193 -14.29 3.69 -17.24
N GLU A 194 -13.62 2.85 -18.02
CA GLU A 194 -14.17 2.27 -19.24
C GLU A 194 -15.42 1.42 -18.98
N LEU A 195 -15.45 0.64 -17.88
CA LEU A 195 -16.64 -0.15 -17.52
C LEU A 195 -17.79 0.73 -17.06
N ILE A 196 -17.54 1.80 -16.32
CA ILE A 196 -18.55 2.77 -15.90
C ILE A 196 -19.18 3.45 -17.13
N ASP A 197 -18.35 3.91 -18.06
CA ASP A 197 -18.80 4.59 -19.28
C ASP A 197 -19.64 3.69 -20.19
N ARG A 198 -19.35 2.39 -20.23
CA ARG A 198 -20.11 1.41 -21.00
C ARG A 198 -21.47 1.06 -20.37
N ASN A 199 -21.61 1.28 -19.05
CA ASN A 199 -22.82 0.94 -18.28
C ASN A 199 -23.43 2.18 -17.60
N PRO A 200 -23.77 3.25 -18.33
CA PRO A 200 -24.35 4.47 -17.75
C PRO A 200 -25.75 4.19 -17.21
N GLY A 201 -25.88 4.01 -15.90
CA GLY A 201 -27.13 3.73 -15.21
C GLY A 201 -27.25 2.31 -14.64
N GLY A 202 -26.16 1.59 -14.58
CA GLY A 202 -26.10 0.33 -13.83
C GLY A 202 -26.30 0.60 -12.33
N GLU A 203 -27.40 0.11 -11.77
CA GLU A 203 -27.54 -0.04 -10.32
C GLU A 203 -26.43 -1.02 -9.87
N VAL A 204 -25.49 -0.54 -9.08
CA VAL A 204 -24.43 -1.34 -8.44
C VAL A 204 -24.99 -2.02 -7.20
#